data_209dfca12fbb65874599dc4104bff525
#
_entry.id   209dfca12fbb65874599dc4104bff525
#
_cell.length_a   1.000
_cell.length_b   1.000
_cell.length_c   1.000
_cell.angle_alpha   90.00
_cell.angle_beta   90.00
_cell.angle_gamma   90.00
#
_symmetry.space_group_name_H-M   'P 1'
#
loop_
_entity.id
_entity.type
_entity.pdbx_description
1 polymer ?
#
loop_
_entity_poly.entity_id
_entity_poly.type
_entity_poly.pdbx_seq_one_letter_code
_entity_poly.pdbx_strand_id
1 'polypeptide(L)'
;MTDLSKSKCKPCEGGVAPYSAQQAKDMLRQLKGWSIEDGKLAKLYPFANYYQTMAFVNALAWISHREDHHPDLTVGYNKCRVEYSTHAVGGLSENDFICAAKCDALFEL
;
A
#
# COMPACT_ATOMS: atom_id res chain seq x y z
N MET A 1 -5.67 -15.25 12.08
CA MET A 1 -5.15 -14.39 11.00
C MET A 1 -4.42 -13.20 11.59
N THR A 2 -3.25 -12.91 11.07
CA THR A 2 -2.50 -11.74 11.50
C THR A 2 -3.13 -10.49 10.89
N ASP A 3 -3.36 -9.47 11.72
CA ASP A 3 -3.83 -8.17 11.22
C ASP A 3 -2.63 -7.43 10.62
N LEU A 4 -2.59 -7.34 9.31
CA LEU A 4 -1.50 -6.69 8.59
C LEU A 4 -1.30 -5.24 9.00
N SER A 5 -2.38 -4.51 9.34
CA SER A 5 -2.28 -3.10 9.72
C SER A 5 -1.46 -2.89 10.99
N LYS A 6 -1.30 -3.91 11.81
CA LYS A 6 -0.52 -3.86 13.04
C LYS A 6 0.91 -4.38 12.87
N SER A 7 1.24 -4.92 11.72
CA SER A 7 2.58 -5.39 11.40
C SER A 7 3.49 -4.20 11.09
N LYS A 8 4.80 -4.42 11.16
CA LYS A 8 5.80 -3.41 10.77
C LYS A 8 6.54 -3.86 9.54
N CYS A 9 6.83 -2.92 8.67
CA CYS A 9 7.68 -3.18 7.51
C CYS A 9 9.09 -3.50 7.97
N LYS A 10 9.75 -4.36 7.21
CA LYS A 10 11.14 -4.74 7.45
C LYS A 10 12.00 -4.19 6.31
N PRO A 11 13.27 -3.87 6.57
CA PRO A 11 14.15 -3.47 5.48
C PRO A 11 14.18 -4.54 4.40
N CYS A 12 14.05 -4.12 3.14
CA CYS A 12 14.18 -5.01 2.00
C CYS A 12 15.61 -4.94 1.49
N GLU A 13 16.27 -6.09 1.44
CA GLU A 13 17.65 -6.17 0.95
C GLU A 13 17.65 -6.60 -0.52
N GLY A 14 18.55 -6.02 -1.31
CA GLY A 14 18.75 -6.43 -2.67
C GLY A 14 19.13 -7.91 -2.76
N GLY A 15 18.64 -8.60 -3.77
CA GLY A 15 18.90 -10.02 -3.95
C GLY A 15 17.84 -10.95 -3.35
N VAL A 16 16.90 -10.40 -2.56
CA VAL A 16 15.75 -11.16 -2.09
C VAL A 16 14.73 -11.23 -3.24
N ALA A 17 14.19 -12.42 -3.48
CA ALA A 17 13.21 -12.60 -4.54
C ALA A 17 11.88 -11.91 -4.18
N PRO A 18 11.18 -11.31 -5.15
CA PRO A 18 9.84 -10.80 -4.91
C PRO A 18 8.87 -11.97 -4.67
N TYR A 19 7.69 -11.65 -4.14
CA TYR A 19 6.63 -12.64 -4.02
C TYR A 19 6.30 -13.25 -5.38
N SER A 20 6.05 -14.55 -5.40
CA SER A 20 5.49 -15.21 -6.58
C SER A 20 4.05 -14.75 -6.79
N ALA A 21 3.49 -15.02 -7.99
CA ALA A 21 2.10 -14.71 -8.28
C ALA A 21 1.15 -15.35 -7.26
N GLN A 22 1.45 -16.58 -6.82
CA GLN A 22 0.62 -17.29 -5.85
C GLN A 22 0.73 -16.67 -4.46
N GLN A 23 1.95 -16.32 -4.01
CA GLN A 23 2.15 -15.64 -2.73
C GLN A 23 1.41 -14.31 -2.70
N ALA A 24 1.51 -13.53 -3.78
CA ALA A 24 0.81 -12.25 -3.88
C ALA A 24 -0.71 -12.43 -3.83
N LYS A 25 -1.25 -13.43 -4.50
CA LYS A 25 -2.69 -13.72 -4.45
C LYS A 25 -3.15 -14.10 -3.05
N ASP A 26 -2.35 -14.89 -2.35
CA ASP A 26 -2.68 -15.31 -0.98
C ASP A 26 -2.70 -14.11 -0.04
N MET A 27 -1.74 -13.20 -0.17
CA MET A 27 -1.71 -11.98 0.63
C MET A 27 -2.87 -11.04 0.27
N LEU A 28 -3.23 -10.97 -1.00
CA LEU A 28 -4.30 -10.11 -1.48
C LEU A 28 -5.66 -10.45 -0.84
N ARG A 29 -5.88 -11.70 -0.46
CA ARG A 29 -7.10 -12.13 0.23
C ARG A 29 -7.31 -11.46 1.57
N GLN A 30 -6.26 -10.94 2.18
CA GLN A 30 -6.32 -10.25 3.46
C GLN A 30 -6.70 -8.76 3.32
N LEU A 31 -6.84 -8.28 2.08
CA LEU A 31 -7.16 -6.89 1.77
C LEU A 31 -8.49 -6.80 1.02
N LYS A 32 -9.13 -5.63 1.11
CA LYS A 32 -10.37 -5.34 0.40
C LYS A 32 -10.18 -4.21 -0.58
N GLY A 33 -10.59 -4.43 -1.84
CA GLY A 33 -10.56 -3.37 -2.84
C GLY A 33 -9.20 -3.14 -3.49
N TRP A 34 -8.21 -3.90 -3.12
CA TRP A 34 -6.89 -3.84 -3.76
C TRP A 34 -6.80 -4.84 -4.91
N SER A 35 -6.04 -4.50 -5.92
CA SER A 35 -5.78 -5.37 -7.06
C SER A 35 -4.30 -5.33 -7.42
N ILE A 36 -3.85 -6.31 -8.18
CA ILE A 36 -2.48 -6.34 -8.68
C ILE A 36 -2.54 -5.99 -10.15
N GLU A 37 -1.93 -4.85 -10.51
CA GLU A 37 -1.92 -4.30 -11.87
C GLU A 37 -0.49 -3.96 -12.26
N ASP A 38 -0.05 -4.52 -13.37
CA ASP A 38 1.33 -4.31 -13.87
C ASP A 38 2.41 -4.57 -12.80
N GLY A 39 2.19 -5.62 -11.99
CA GLY A 39 3.13 -5.99 -10.94
C GLY A 39 3.11 -5.10 -9.71
N LYS A 40 2.11 -4.23 -9.59
CA LYS A 40 1.96 -3.31 -8.46
C LYS A 40 0.66 -3.59 -7.74
N LEU A 41 0.65 -3.32 -6.44
CA LEU A 41 -0.55 -3.42 -5.60
C LEU A 41 -1.26 -2.07 -5.63
N ALA A 42 -2.47 -2.02 -6.16
CA ALA A 42 -3.14 -0.76 -6.47
C ALA A 42 -4.57 -0.68 -5.92
N LYS A 43 -4.96 0.54 -5.53
CA LYS A 43 -6.33 0.85 -5.11
C LYS A 43 -6.64 2.30 -5.42
N LEU A 44 -7.87 2.57 -5.84
CA LEU A 44 -8.38 3.91 -6.04
C LEU A 44 -9.31 4.28 -4.88
N TYR A 45 -8.97 5.36 -4.17
CA TYR A 45 -9.79 5.89 -3.07
C TYR A 45 -10.58 7.10 -3.54
N PRO A 46 -11.91 7.07 -3.46
CA PRO A 46 -12.74 8.23 -3.77
C PRO A 46 -12.95 9.10 -2.53
N PHE A 47 -13.09 10.40 -2.76
CA PHE A 47 -13.36 11.39 -1.71
C PHE A 47 -14.41 12.37 -2.18
N ALA A 48 -14.93 13.20 -1.25
CA ALA A 48 -15.95 14.18 -1.58
C ALA A 48 -15.38 15.43 -2.26
N ASN A 49 -14.14 15.81 -1.91
CA ASN A 49 -13.52 17.04 -2.39
C ASN A 49 -12.00 16.98 -2.26
N TYR A 50 -11.37 18.06 -2.74
CA TYR A 50 -9.91 18.16 -2.73
C TYR A 50 -9.31 18.13 -1.32
N TYR A 51 -9.97 18.77 -0.37
CA TYR A 51 -9.45 18.84 1.01
C TYR A 51 -9.42 17.47 1.67
N GLN A 52 -10.45 16.66 1.46
CA GLN A 52 -10.46 15.28 1.96
C GLN A 52 -9.39 14.44 1.27
N THR A 53 -9.22 14.61 -0.03
CA THR A 53 -8.19 13.91 -0.78
C THR A 53 -6.81 14.23 -0.21
N MET A 54 -6.52 15.51 0.00
CA MET A 54 -5.21 15.94 0.51
C MET A 54 -4.99 15.55 1.97
N ALA A 55 -6.05 15.53 2.78
CA ALA A 55 -5.94 15.06 4.16
C ALA A 55 -5.51 13.59 4.19
N PHE A 56 -6.08 12.76 3.30
CA PHE A 56 -5.68 11.38 3.14
C PHE A 56 -4.21 11.27 2.71
N VAL A 57 -3.79 12.04 1.73
CA VAL A 57 -2.40 12.05 1.22
C VAL A 57 -1.43 12.38 2.35
N ASN A 58 -1.75 13.39 3.16
CA ASN A 58 -0.89 13.80 4.27
C ASN A 58 -0.82 12.72 5.35
N ALA A 59 -1.92 12.08 5.69
CA ALA A 59 -1.95 10.99 6.67
C ALA A 59 -1.13 9.80 6.15
N LEU A 60 -1.25 9.48 4.87
CA LEU A 60 -0.50 8.40 4.25
C LEU A 60 1.00 8.70 4.21
N ALA A 61 1.38 9.96 4.01
CA ALA A 61 2.78 10.36 4.05
C ALA A 61 3.42 10.07 5.41
N TRP A 62 2.67 10.25 6.50
CA TRP A 62 3.16 9.95 7.83
C TRP A 62 3.42 8.45 8.01
N ILE A 63 2.51 7.60 7.53
CA ILE A 63 2.68 6.15 7.55
C ILE A 63 3.92 5.76 6.75
N SER A 64 4.07 6.34 5.56
CA SER A 64 5.22 6.06 4.69
C SER A 64 6.53 6.40 5.38
N HIS A 65 6.56 7.51 6.11
CA HIS A 65 7.73 7.92 6.87
C HIS A 65 8.05 6.92 7.99
N ARG A 66 7.04 6.51 8.74
CA ARG A 66 7.22 5.57 9.86
C ARG A 66 7.68 4.20 9.41
N GLU A 67 7.16 3.72 8.28
CA GLU A 67 7.47 2.37 7.77
C GLU A 67 8.66 2.36 6.81
N ASP A 68 9.19 3.54 6.47
CA ASP A 68 10.26 3.69 5.48
C ASP A 68 9.91 2.97 4.17
N HIS A 69 8.66 3.10 3.74
CA HIS A 69 8.14 2.48 2.53
C HIS A 69 7.02 3.35 1.96
N HIS A 70 7.19 3.85 0.75
CA HIS A 70 6.27 4.80 0.16
C HIS A 70 5.59 4.26 -1.10
N PRO A 71 4.34 4.67 -1.35
CA PRO A 71 3.66 4.36 -2.61
C PRO A 71 3.97 5.42 -3.66
N ASP A 72 3.55 5.13 -4.89
CA ASP A 72 3.34 6.16 -5.90
C ASP A 72 1.87 6.58 -5.83
N LEU A 73 1.63 7.88 -5.90
CA LEU A 73 0.28 8.43 -5.79
C LEU A 73 -0.09 9.19 -7.06
N THR A 74 -1.33 9.00 -7.51
CA THR A 74 -1.94 9.86 -8.52
C THR A 74 -3.10 10.58 -7.85
N VAL A 75 -2.94 11.89 -7.64
CA VAL A 75 -3.87 12.69 -6.85
C VAL A 75 -4.75 13.54 -7.77
N GLY A 76 -6.07 13.38 -7.64
CA GLY A 76 -7.04 14.21 -8.32
C GLY A 76 -7.83 15.05 -7.33
N TYR A 77 -8.86 15.75 -7.83
CA TYR A 77 -9.71 16.58 -6.98
C TYR A 77 -10.42 15.76 -5.90
N ASN A 78 -10.99 14.62 -6.28
CA ASN A 78 -11.83 13.83 -5.41
C ASN A 78 -11.45 12.34 -5.42
N LYS A 79 -10.22 12.03 -5.74
CA LYS A 79 -9.74 10.65 -5.76
C LYS A 79 -8.22 10.61 -5.66
N CYS A 80 -7.73 9.50 -5.10
CA CYS A 80 -6.31 9.23 -5.03
C CYS A 80 -6.07 7.77 -5.37
N ARG A 81 -5.27 7.52 -6.40
CA ARG A 81 -4.82 6.18 -6.75
C ARG A 81 -3.52 5.91 -6.01
N VAL A 82 -3.49 4.82 -5.27
CA VAL A 82 -2.31 4.40 -4.50
C VAL A 82 -1.73 3.14 -5.13
N GLU A 83 -0.43 3.14 -5.40
CA GLU A 83 0.27 2.00 -5.96
C GLU A 83 1.50 1.68 -5.14
N TYR A 84 1.60 0.44 -4.66
CA TYR A 84 2.76 -0.04 -3.92
C TYR A 84 3.56 -1.06 -4.71
N SER A 85 4.86 -0.96 -4.63
CA SER A 85 5.82 -1.97 -5.10
C SER A 85 7.13 -1.81 -4.34
N THR A 86 7.98 -2.82 -4.37
CA THR A 86 9.26 -2.79 -3.64
C THR A 86 10.41 -2.87 -4.62
N HIS A 87 11.03 -1.72 -4.88
CA HIS A 87 12.13 -1.62 -5.85
C HIS A 87 13.31 -2.54 -5.52
N ALA A 88 13.65 -2.65 -4.24
CA ALA A 88 14.80 -3.45 -3.81
C ALA A 88 14.70 -4.92 -4.19
N VAL A 89 13.48 -5.45 -4.36
CA VAL A 89 13.26 -6.85 -4.75
C VAL A 89 12.73 -6.98 -6.18
N GLY A 90 12.47 -5.86 -6.86
CA GLY A 90 11.96 -5.87 -8.24
C GLY A 90 10.52 -6.34 -8.39
N GLY A 91 9.68 -6.19 -7.38
CA GLY A 91 8.29 -6.63 -7.41
C GLY A 91 7.58 -6.41 -6.09
N LEU A 92 6.67 -7.29 -5.73
CA LEU A 92 5.93 -7.17 -4.48
C LEU A 92 6.63 -7.91 -3.34
N SER A 93 6.49 -7.36 -2.14
CA SER A 93 6.97 -7.95 -0.89
C SER A 93 5.91 -7.81 0.18
N GLU A 94 6.12 -8.42 1.33
CA GLU A 94 5.22 -8.29 2.48
C GLU A 94 4.97 -6.81 2.84
N ASN A 95 6.00 -5.96 2.70
CA ASN A 95 5.89 -4.53 3.03
C ASN A 95 4.78 -3.83 2.26
N ASP A 96 4.58 -4.18 0.99
CA ASP A 96 3.53 -3.58 0.17
C ASP A 96 2.15 -3.89 0.75
N PHE A 97 1.93 -5.12 1.18
CA PHE A 97 0.65 -5.54 1.76
C PHE A 97 0.44 -4.96 3.16
N ILE A 98 1.49 -4.86 3.96
CA ILE A 98 1.43 -4.22 5.28
C ILE A 98 1.04 -2.75 5.12
N CYS A 99 1.68 -2.01 4.22
CA CYS A 99 1.38 -0.60 4.00
C CYS A 99 -0.01 -0.40 3.42
N ALA A 100 -0.47 -1.28 2.53
CA ALA A 100 -1.83 -1.24 2.01
C ALA A 100 -2.86 -1.39 3.14
N ALA A 101 -2.64 -2.31 4.06
CA ALA A 101 -3.52 -2.51 5.21
C ALA A 101 -3.53 -1.28 6.12
N LYS A 102 -2.38 -0.67 6.36
CA LYS A 102 -2.28 0.57 7.16
C LYS A 102 -2.99 1.74 6.49
N CYS A 103 -2.90 1.81 5.16
CA CYS A 103 -3.60 2.80 4.36
C CYS A 103 -5.12 2.68 4.56
N ASP A 104 -5.66 1.46 4.46
CA ASP A 104 -7.09 1.22 4.71
C ASP A 104 -7.49 1.55 6.14
N ALA A 105 -6.62 1.28 7.11
CA ALA A 105 -6.90 1.51 8.52
C ALA A 105 -7.06 3.01 8.87
N LEU A 106 -6.58 3.91 8.01
CA LEU A 106 -6.79 5.36 8.21
C LEU A 106 -8.27 5.73 8.28
N PHE A 107 -9.13 4.95 7.63
CA PHE A 107 -10.57 5.22 7.60
C PHE A 107 -11.31 4.67 8.82
N GLU A 108 -10.62 3.98 9.71
CA GLU A 108 -11.21 3.40 10.92
C GLU A 108 -11.00 4.27 12.15
N LEU A 109 -10.41 5.43 11.97
CA LEU A 109 -10.14 6.37 13.07
C LEU A 109 -11.37 7.19 13.46
#